data_781076a07ff9e89b08ad37dadb3fdcd3
#
_entry.id   781076a07ff9e89b08ad37dadb3fdcd3
#
_cell.length_a   1.000
_cell.length_b   1.000
_cell.length_c   1.000
_cell.angle_alpha   90.00
_cell.angle_beta   90.00
_cell.angle_gamma   90.00
#
_symmetry.space_group_name_H-M   'P 1'
#
loop_
_entity.id
_entity.type
_entity.pdbx_description
1 polymer ?
#
loop_
_entity_poly.entity_id
_entity_poly.type
_entity_poly.pdbx_seq_one_letter_code
_entity_poly.pdbx_strand_id
1 'polypeptide(L)'
;MAVTRPQSMSTGTGAEPAELPGRTELSGRTELGSITIADGVVTKIAARAAAENPDAGASTARMLGRAVPVAGRLPGVRSADLDALPKTTVDVDGSKAYVSLELSVRWPVSVQEVTAQVRRHVRGRVRELAGLDVDEVHIVVADLVTDITSPPRVR
;
A
#
# COMPACT_ATOMS: atom_id res chain seq x y z
N MET A 1 54.95 -34.46 36.48
CA MET A 1 53.53 -34.77 36.78
C MET A 1 52.65 -33.72 36.08
N ALA A 2 52.09 -34.05 34.95
CA ALA A 2 51.24 -33.18 34.17
C ALA A 2 49.78 -33.55 34.41
N VAL A 3 48.98 -32.59 34.88
CA VAL A 3 47.54 -32.79 35.07
C VAL A 3 46.83 -32.16 33.85
N THR A 4 46.33 -32.99 32.99
CA THR A 4 45.50 -32.66 31.84
C THR A 4 44.10 -32.30 32.30
N ARG A 5 43.62 -31.13 31.92
CA ARG A 5 42.28 -30.65 32.19
C ARG A 5 41.42 -30.90 30.93
N PRO A 6 40.25 -31.55 30.98
CA PRO A 6 39.37 -31.71 29.81
C PRO A 6 38.63 -30.42 29.56
N GLN A 7 38.62 -29.99 28.28
CA GLN A 7 37.81 -28.91 27.78
C GLN A 7 36.38 -29.43 27.53
N SER A 8 35.42 -28.81 28.17
CA SER A 8 34.00 -29.02 27.91
C SER A 8 33.59 -28.29 26.62
N MET A 9 33.24 -29.04 25.59
CA MET A 9 32.57 -28.55 24.40
C MET A 9 31.14 -28.13 24.76
N SER A 10 30.87 -26.82 24.68
CA SER A 10 29.53 -26.29 24.73
C SER A 10 29.05 -26.12 23.31
N THR A 11 28.28 -27.07 22.82
CA THR A 11 27.47 -26.98 21.61
C THR A 11 26.23 -26.14 21.93
N GLY A 12 26.34 -24.83 21.72
CA GLY A 12 25.20 -23.92 21.69
C GLY A 12 24.69 -23.79 20.26
N THR A 13 23.79 -24.67 19.82
CA THR A 13 22.99 -24.48 18.64
C THR A 13 21.91 -23.43 18.96
N GLY A 14 22.26 -22.16 18.79
CA GLY A 14 21.30 -21.07 18.73
C GLY A 14 20.69 -21.08 17.32
N ALA A 15 19.52 -21.65 17.18
CA ALA A 15 18.70 -21.42 15.99
C ALA A 15 18.27 -19.96 15.98
N GLU A 16 18.92 -19.18 15.15
CA GLU A 16 18.54 -17.82 14.80
C GLU A 16 17.19 -17.89 14.07
N PRO A 17 16.13 -17.21 14.54
CA PRO A 17 14.87 -17.19 13.80
C PRO A 17 15.11 -16.45 12.48
N ALA A 18 14.85 -17.13 11.38
CA ALA A 18 14.92 -16.58 10.03
C ALA A 18 14.08 -15.30 9.95
N GLU A 19 14.76 -14.16 9.84
CA GLU A 19 14.14 -12.87 9.52
C GLU A 19 13.49 -12.97 8.13
N LEU A 20 12.19 -12.90 8.11
CA LEU A 20 11.43 -12.75 6.87
C LEU A 20 11.71 -11.34 6.31
N PRO A 21 12.18 -11.20 5.07
CA PRO A 21 12.45 -9.91 4.47
C PRO A 21 11.11 -9.18 4.24
N GLY A 22 10.99 -7.96 4.76
CA GLY A 22 9.85 -7.06 4.50
C GLY A 22 9.06 -6.60 5.73
N ARG A 23 9.62 -6.70 6.92
CA ARG A 23 8.99 -6.20 8.14
C ARG A 23 9.79 -5.05 8.72
N THR A 24 9.61 -3.87 8.18
CA THR A 24 10.08 -2.65 8.84
C THR A 24 9.09 -2.32 9.96
N GLU A 25 9.50 -2.45 11.19
CA GLU A 25 8.67 -2.21 12.38
C GLU A 25 8.96 -0.82 12.93
N LEU A 26 8.00 0.07 12.86
CA LEU A 26 8.04 1.33 13.57
C LEU A 26 7.73 1.10 15.04
N SER A 27 8.73 1.30 15.88
CA SER A 27 8.61 1.15 17.33
C SER A 27 8.55 2.53 17.99
N GLY A 28 7.36 2.91 18.48
CA GLY A 28 7.20 4.02 19.42
C GLY A 28 7.32 3.52 20.86
N ARG A 29 8.26 4.01 21.63
CA ARG A 29 8.34 3.76 23.08
C ARG A 29 7.57 4.80 23.85
N THR A 30 6.61 4.35 24.66
CA THR A 30 5.93 5.14 25.66
C THR A 30 6.28 4.61 27.06
N GLU A 31 5.99 5.35 28.12
CA GLU A 31 6.17 4.88 29.50
C GLU A 31 5.36 3.60 29.80
N LEU A 32 4.34 3.30 29.01
CA LEU A 32 3.44 2.15 29.17
C LEU A 32 3.77 0.97 28.24
N GLY A 33 4.80 1.08 27.40
CA GLY A 33 5.21 0.01 26.50
C GLY A 33 5.70 0.48 25.14
N SER A 34 5.82 -0.44 24.18
CA SER A 34 6.20 -0.17 22.79
C SER A 34 5.05 -0.48 21.84
N ILE A 35 4.85 0.38 20.86
CA ILE A 35 3.90 0.16 19.76
C ILE A 35 4.70 -0.06 18.48
N THR A 36 4.44 -1.16 17.81
CA THR A 36 5.04 -1.49 16.51
C THR A 36 3.95 -1.48 15.44
N ILE A 37 4.13 -0.66 14.41
CA ILE A 37 3.19 -0.57 13.28
C ILE A 37 3.79 -1.30 12.09
N ALA A 38 3.09 -2.33 11.61
CA ALA A 38 3.53 -3.08 10.43
C ALA A 38 3.25 -2.30 9.13
N ASP A 39 4.10 -2.43 8.11
CA ASP A 39 3.97 -1.76 6.80
C ASP A 39 2.61 -2.01 6.15
N GLY A 40 2.04 -3.20 6.34
CA GLY A 40 0.69 -3.53 5.86
C GLY A 40 -0.42 -2.67 6.47
N VAL A 41 -0.23 -2.11 7.67
CA VAL A 41 -1.18 -1.16 8.28
C VAL A 41 -1.08 0.18 7.57
N VAL A 42 0.14 0.66 7.34
CA VAL A 42 0.39 1.92 6.62
C VAL A 42 -0.13 1.85 5.18
N THR A 43 0.08 0.70 4.52
CA THR A 43 -0.47 0.42 3.19
C THR A 43 -1.99 0.54 3.15
N LYS A 44 -2.69 -0.01 4.15
CA LYS A 44 -4.15 0.07 4.26
C LYS A 44 -4.63 1.50 4.54
N ILE A 45 -3.91 2.25 5.37
CA ILE A 45 -4.21 3.66 5.65
C ILE A 45 -4.08 4.48 4.35
N ALA A 46 -2.97 4.31 3.62
CA ALA A 46 -2.72 5.03 2.38
C ALA A 46 -3.76 4.70 1.29
N ALA A 47 -4.12 3.41 1.15
CA ALA A 47 -5.15 2.97 0.21
C ALA A 47 -6.54 3.56 0.54
N ARG A 48 -6.92 3.56 1.82
CA ARG A 48 -8.17 4.16 2.27
C ARG A 48 -8.19 5.66 2.06
N ALA A 49 -7.11 6.34 2.42
CA ALA A 49 -6.98 7.78 2.21
C ALA A 49 -7.08 8.16 0.73
N ALA A 50 -6.48 7.38 -0.16
CA ALA A 50 -6.60 7.63 -1.60
C ALA A 50 -8.04 7.43 -2.11
N ALA A 51 -8.78 6.44 -1.58
CA ALA A 51 -10.17 6.16 -1.93
C ALA A 51 -11.17 7.17 -1.34
N GLU A 52 -10.78 8.00 -0.37
CA GLU A 52 -11.63 9.09 0.14
C GLU A 52 -11.82 10.23 -0.90
N ASN A 53 -11.02 10.25 -1.97
CA ASN A 53 -11.24 11.20 -3.07
C ASN A 53 -12.27 10.60 -4.05
N PRO A 54 -13.43 11.26 -4.27
CA PRO A 54 -14.51 10.73 -5.12
C PRO A 54 -14.15 10.61 -6.60
N ASP A 55 -13.13 11.33 -7.05
CA ASP A 55 -12.67 11.35 -8.43
C ASP A 55 -11.47 10.43 -8.69
N ALA A 56 -11.03 9.70 -7.65
CA ALA A 56 -9.93 8.74 -7.73
C ALA A 56 -10.39 7.37 -7.20
N GLY A 57 -10.06 6.30 -7.92
CA GLY A 57 -10.41 4.94 -7.52
C GLY A 57 -9.47 3.89 -8.07
N ALA A 58 -9.80 2.62 -7.86
CA ALA A 58 -8.98 1.51 -8.33
C ALA A 58 -9.14 1.28 -9.83
N SER A 59 -8.03 0.90 -10.46
CA SER A 59 -8.04 0.28 -11.77
C SER A 59 -8.31 -1.22 -11.58
N THR A 60 -9.54 -1.67 -11.83
CA THR A 60 -9.89 -3.09 -11.75
C THR A 60 -10.11 -3.70 -13.11
N ALA A 61 -9.52 -4.87 -13.34
CA ALA A 61 -9.83 -5.65 -14.53
C ALA A 61 -11.20 -6.32 -14.34
N ARG A 62 -12.15 -6.04 -15.23
CA ARG A 62 -13.45 -6.73 -15.31
C ARG A 62 -13.43 -7.75 -16.44
N MET A 63 -13.74 -8.99 -16.12
CA MET A 63 -14.00 -10.02 -17.10
C MET A 63 -15.46 -10.42 -17.01
N LEU A 64 -16.20 -10.27 -18.12
CA LEU A 64 -17.64 -10.59 -18.22
C LEU A 64 -18.54 -9.86 -17.19
N GLY A 65 -18.26 -8.58 -16.89
CA GLY A 65 -19.08 -7.80 -15.97
C GLY A 65 -18.87 -8.07 -14.49
N ARG A 66 -17.93 -8.95 -14.13
CA ARG A 66 -17.52 -9.20 -12.75
C ARG A 66 -16.11 -8.71 -12.51
N ALA A 67 -15.89 -8.09 -11.36
CA ALA A 67 -14.54 -7.73 -10.91
C ALA A 67 -13.74 -9.01 -10.62
N VAL A 68 -12.61 -9.18 -11.31
CA VAL A 68 -11.72 -10.33 -11.08
C VAL A 68 -10.43 -9.84 -10.45
N PRO A 69 -10.14 -10.20 -9.21
CA PRO A 69 -8.99 -9.66 -8.47
C PRO A 69 -7.62 -10.07 -9.03
N VAL A 70 -7.58 -10.97 -10.02
CA VAL A 70 -6.34 -11.55 -10.57
C VAL A 70 -6.07 -11.18 -12.02
N ALA A 71 -6.96 -10.45 -12.69
CA ALA A 71 -6.89 -10.26 -14.15
C ALA A 71 -5.97 -9.12 -14.63
N GLY A 72 -5.05 -8.64 -13.80
CA GLY A 72 -4.05 -7.64 -14.20
C GLY A 72 -3.06 -8.07 -15.28
N ARG A 73 -3.21 -9.26 -15.87
CA ARG A 73 -2.32 -9.80 -16.90
C ARG A 73 -2.94 -10.07 -18.26
N LEU A 74 -4.26 -9.83 -18.43
CA LEU A 74 -4.89 -10.01 -19.74
C LEU A 74 -4.93 -8.66 -20.48
N PRO A 75 -4.30 -8.57 -21.66
CA PRO A 75 -4.38 -7.35 -22.46
C PRO A 75 -5.82 -7.13 -22.92
N GLY A 76 -6.37 -5.95 -22.63
CA GLY A 76 -7.64 -5.48 -23.21
C GLY A 76 -8.85 -5.42 -22.27
N VAL A 77 -8.74 -5.77 -20.99
CA VAL A 77 -9.86 -5.72 -20.03
C VAL A 77 -9.48 -4.93 -18.79
N ARG A 78 -9.41 -3.63 -18.92
CA ARG A 78 -9.30 -2.72 -17.77
C ARG A 78 -10.64 -2.02 -17.60
N SER A 79 -11.26 -2.21 -16.46
CA SER A 79 -12.36 -1.36 -16.00
C SER A 79 -11.90 -0.68 -14.73
N ALA A 80 -11.97 0.61 -14.72
CA ALA A 80 -11.74 1.38 -13.52
C ALA A 80 -12.99 1.31 -12.64
N ASP A 81 -12.79 1.13 -11.35
CA ASP A 81 -13.83 1.13 -10.35
C ASP A 81 -13.47 2.18 -9.30
N LEU A 82 -14.24 3.28 -9.28
CA LEU A 82 -14.00 4.38 -8.35
C LEU A 82 -14.37 4.01 -6.90
N ASP A 83 -15.16 2.96 -6.70
CA ASP A 83 -15.56 2.49 -5.37
C ASP A 83 -14.56 1.48 -4.77
N ALA A 84 -13.66 0.95 -5.58
CA ALA A 84 -12.64 0.00 -5.11
C ALA A 84 -11.38 0.71 -4.63
N LEU A 85 -10.68 0.06 -3.68
CA LEU A 85 -9.41 0.60 -3.16
C LEU A 85 -8.32 0.57 -4.22
N PRO A 86 -7.57 1.66 -4.42
CA PRO A 86 -6.45 1.71 -5.33
C PRO A 86 -5.33 0.77 -4.88
N LYS A 87 -4.61 0.21 -5.85
CA LYS A 87 -3.44 -0.62 -5.56
C LYS A 87 -2.36 0.24 -4.93
N THR A 88 -1.96 -0.14 -3.73
CA THR A 88 -1.05 0.64 -2.91
C THR A 88 0.09 -0.23 -2.41
N THR A 89 1.30 0.30 -2.48
CA THR A 89 2.49 -0.29 -1.87
C THR A 89 3.16 0.80 -1.04
N VAL A 90 3.59 0.45 0.14
CA VAL A 90 4.32 1.35 1.05
C VAL A 90 5.60 0.67 1.46
N ASP A 91 6.68 1.43 1.44
CA ASP A 91 7.98 1.09 2.01
C ASP A 91 8.25 2.06 3.15
N VAL A 92 8.64 1.53 4.31
CA VAL A 92 8.89 2.32 5.51
C VAL A 92 10.34 2.18 5.92
N ASP A 93 11.04 3.31 6.02
CA ASP A 93 12.42 3.39 6.51
C ASP A 93 12.49 4.33 7.72
N GLY A 94 12.62 3.75 8.90
CA GLY A 94 12.59 4.47 10.16
C GLY A 94 11.27 5.22 10.37
N SER A 95 11.31 6.55 10.38
CA SER A 95 10.12 7.42 10.52
C SER A 95 9.55 7.92 9.19
N LYS A 96 10.15 7.50 8.07
CA LYS A 96 9.78 7.92 6.73
C LYS A 96 9.02 6.83 5.99
N ALA A 97 8.04 7.23 5.20
CA ALA A 97 7.27 6.34 4.34
C ALA A 97 7.33 6.79 2.88
N TYR A 98 7.48 5.83 1.99
CA TYR A 98 7.44 5.99 0.54
C TYR A 98 6.21 5.26 0.03
N VAL A 99 5.27 5.99 -0.55
CA VAL A 99 3.97 5.46 -0.95
C VAL A 99 3.89 5.41 -2.48
N SER A 100 3.54 4.25 -3.03
CA SER A 100 3.24 4.07 -4.45
C SER A 100 1.78 3.70 -4.62
N LEU A 101 1.06 4.46 -5.46
CA LEU A 101 -0.35 4.31 -5.74
C LEU A 101 -0.58 4.09 -7.23
N GLU A 102 -1.40 3.10 -7.59
CA GLU A 102 -1.94 2.94 -8.93
C GLU A 102 -3.46 3.17 -8.85
N LEU A 103 -3.95 4.19 -9.55
CA LEU A 103 -5.34 4.61 -9.49
C LEU A 103 -5.90 4.99 -10.86
N SER A 104 -7.22 5.10 -10.93
CA SER A 104 -7.94 5.66 -12.06
C SER A 104 -8.57 6.98 -11.66
N VAL A 105 -8.74 7.88 -12.63
CA VAL A 105 -9.31 9.20 -12.42
C VAL A 105 -10.60 9.34 -13.22
N ARG A 106 -11.60 10.01 -12.67
CA ARG A 106 -12.85 10.32 -13.33
C ARG A 106 -12.64 11.35 -14.45
N TRP A 107 -13.18 11.07 -15.62
CA TRP A 107 -13.29 12.07 -16.71
C TRP A 107 -14.56 12.91 -16.52
N PRO A 108 -14.56 14.25 -16.77
CA PRO A 108 -13.50 15.06 -17.36
C PRO A 108 -12.68 15.87 -16.34
N VAL A 109 -12.48 15.37 -15.12
CA VAL A 109 -11.74 16.08 -14.06
C VAL A 109 -10.25 16.18 -14.39
N SER A 110 -9.60 17.23 -13.93
CA SER A 110 -8.16 17.43 -14.11
C SER A 110 -7.35 16.37 -13.37
N VAL A 111 -6.62 15.53 -14.09
CA VAL A 111 -5.73 14.51 -13.52
C VAL A 111 -4.70 15.12 -12.56
N GLN A 112 -4.14 16.28 -12.91
CA GLN A 112 -3.15 16.97 -12.08
C GLN A 112 -3.75 17.41 -10.75
N GLU A 113 -4.97 17.94 -10.78
CA GLU A 113 -5.65 18.40 -9.58
C GLU A 113 -6.02 17.25 -8.66
N VAL A 114 -6.63 16.18 -9.20
CA VAL A 114 -6.99 14.98 -8.45
C VAL A 114 -5.75 14.34 -7.82
N THR A 115 -4.68 14.14 -8.57
CA THR A 115 -3.44 13.55 -8.04
C THR A 115 -2.77 14.42 -6.98
N ALA A 116 -2.83 15.75 -7.12
CA ALA A 116 -2.32 16.68 -6.10
C ALA A 116 -3.15 16.62 -4.81
N GLN A 117 -4.47 16.50 -4.91
CA GLN A 117 -5.37 16.32 -3.77
C GLN A 117 -5.13 14.99 -3.07
N VAL A 118 -5.08 13.88 -3.82
CA VAL A 118 -4.78 12.54 -3.28
C VAL A 118 -3.45 12.53 -2.55
N ARG A 119 -2.40 13.11 -3.15
CA ARG A 119 -1.06 13.18 -2.53
C ARG A 119 -1.08 13.91 -1.19
N ARG A 120 -1.73 15.07 -1.11
CA ARG A 120 -1.86 15.83 0.14
C ARG A 120 -2.65 15.05 1.18
N HIS A 121 -3.74 14.44 0.77
CA HIS A 121 -4.63 13.71 1.66
C HIS A 121 -3.95 12.46 2.25
N VAL A 122 -3.30 11.66 1.41
CA VAL A 122 -2.55 10.47 1.84
C VAL A 122 -1.44 10.84 2.83
N ARG A 123 -0.66 11.90 2.55
CA ARG A 123 0.37 12.39 3.49
C ARG A 123 -0.22 12.78 4.83
N GLY A 124 -1.32 13.51 4.83
CA GLY A 124 -2.01 13.93 6.05
C GLY A 124 -2.50 12.74 6.87
N ARG A 125 -3.18 11.78 6.25
CA ARG A 125 -3.75 10.60 6.92
C ARG A 125 -2.69 9.65 7.46
N VAL A 126 -1.62 9.40 6.71
CA VAL A 126 -0.52 8.55 7.19
C VAL A 126 0.17 9.20 8.39
N ARG A 127 0.40 10.51 8.35
CA ARG A 127 0.97 11.24 9.48
C ARG A 127 0.06 11.22 10.71
N GLU A 128 -1.23 11.46 10.52
CA GLU A 128 -2.22 11.49 11.60
C GLU A 128 -2.41 10.13 12.28
N LEU A 129 -2.50 9.05 11.48
CA LEU A 129 -2.89 7.72 11.97
C LEU A 129 -1.70 6.82 12.29
N ALA A 130 -0.58 6.99 11.61
CA ALA A 130 0.62 6.16 11.81
C ALA A 130 1.80 6.94 12.41
N GLY A 131 1.73 8.27 12.50
CA GLY A 131 2.82 9.10 13.02
C GLY A 131 4.06 9.13 12.11
N LEU A 132 3.92 8.71 10.84
CA LEU A 132 4.99 8.67 9.86
C LEU A 132 5.01 9.91 8.99
N ASP A 133 6.21 10.40 8.68
CA ASP A 133 6.38 11.40 7.64
C ASP A 133 6.48 10.72 6.26
N VAL A 134 5.55 11.08 5.37
CA VAL A 134 5.59 10.60 3.98
C VAL A 134 6.51 11.50 3.17
N ASP A 135 7.66 10.95 2.77
CA ASP A 135 8.67 11.67 1.98
C ASP A 135 8.23 11.80 0.53
N GLU A 136 7.76 10.70 -0.04
CA GLU A 136 7.33 10.64 -1.43
C GLU A 136 5.99 9.91 -1.59
N VAL A 137 5.14 10.44 -2.47
CA VAL A 137 3.94 9.76 -2.96
C VAL A 137 4.03 9.67 -4.48
N HIS A 138 4.38 8.50 -4.97
CA HIS A 138 4.40 8.19 -6.40
C HIS A 138 3.01 7.74 -6.85
N ILE A 139 2.45 8.41 -7.86
CA ILE A 139 1.11 8.10 -8.35
C ILE A 139 1.19 7.75 -9.83
N VAL A 140 0.71 6.55 -10.17
CA VAL A 140 0.49 6.10 -11.54
C VAL A 140 -1.00 6.17 -11.84
N VAL A 141 -1.38 7.00 -12.80
CA VAL A 141 -2.76 7.01 -13.32
C VAL A 141 -2.85 5.98 -14.43
N ALA A 142 -3.52 4.87 -14.14
CA ALA A 142 -3.58 3.72 -15.03
C ALA A 142 -4.75 3.80 -16.02
N ASP A 143 -5.82 4.54 -15.66
CA ASP A 143 -7.01 4.63 -16.51
C ASP A 143 -7.82 5.89 -16.22
N LEU A 144 -8.70 6.26 -17.17
CA LEU A 144 -9.69 7.32 -17.03
C LEU A 144 -11.09 6.74 -17.10
N VAL A 145 -11.88 6.96 -16.04
CA VAL A 145 -13.26 6.51 -15.97
C VAL A 145 -14.16 7.52 -16.65
N THR A 146 -14.76 7.12 -17.75
CA THR A 146 -15.84 7.89 -18.38
C THR A 146 -17.16 7.31 -17.93
N ASP A 147 -18.04 8.11 -17.33
CA ASP A 147 -19.44 7.75 -17.05
C ASP A 147 -20.23 7.67 -18.38
N ILE A 148 -19.81 6.76 -19.27
CA ILE A 148 -20.62 6.44 -20.44
C ILE A 148 -21.66 5.42 -19.98
N THR A 149 -22.75 5.93 -19.40
CA THR A 149 -24.01 5.19 -19.42
C THR A 149 -24.38 5.07 -20.91
N SER A 150 -24.01 3.97 -21.57
CA SER A 150 -24.51 3.64 -22.90
C SER A 150 -26.03 3.66 -22.82
N PRO A 151 -26.72 4.52 -23.58
CA PRO A 151 -28.18 4.47 -23.62
C PRO A 151 -28.61 3.06 -24.05
N PRO A 152 -29.66 2.49 -23.45
CA PRO A 152 -30.12 1.17 -23.83
C PRO A 152 -30.45 1.22 -25.34
N ARG A 153 -29.81 0.32 -26.10
CA ARG A 153 -30.18 0.13 -27.51
C ARG A 153 -31.63 -0.39 -27.55
N VAL A 154 -32.56 0.51 -27.80
CA VAL A 154 -33.92 0.15 -28.13
C VAL A 154 -33.85 -0.54 -29.49
N ARG A 155 -34.25 -1.81 -29.51
CA ARG A 155 -34.54 -2.53 -30.73
C ARG A 155 -35.93 -2.20 -31.19
#